data_33b5accca3bd904ac947819289f48eca
#
_entry.id   33b5accca3bd904ac947819289f48eca
#
_cell.length_a   1.000
_cell.length_b   1.000
_cell.length_c   1.000
_cell.angle_alpha   90.00
_cell.angle_beta   90.00
_cell.angle_gamma   90.00
#
_symmetry.space_group_name_H-M   'P 1'
#
loop_
_entity.id
_entity.type
_entity.pdbx_description
1 polymer ?
#
loop_
_entity_poly.entity_id
_entity_poly.type
_entity_poly.pdbx_seq_one_letter_code
_entity_poly.pdbx_strand_id
1 'polypeptide(L)'
;MYTGKTVFSQLMDFLPMYEFRKCVDRYCGNYHTSSFSCMDQYLCMGFAQLTYRESLRDIEACLRSRKEKLYHLGIRGRVSRSTLAEANEKRDWRMYADFCQILISQARSLYADEDFGVELKETTYALDSTTIDLCLSLFPWASFRKHKAAVKMHTLLDLRGNIPSFIEITEGTLHDVNILDILVPEPGSFYIMDRGYLDFERLYVFTQLLAFFVTRTKKNTKVRRVYSHPVD
;
A
#
# COMPACT_ATOMS: atom_id res chain seq x y z
N MET A 1 27.64 -6.78 17.29
CA MET A 1 27.87 -7.78 16.22
C MET A 1 26.61 -8.63 16.10
N TYR A 2 25.98 -8.66 14.91
CA TYR A 2 24.70 -9.36 14.67
C TYR A 2 24.91 -10.86 14.40
N THR A 3 25.74 -11.52 15.19
CA THR A 3 26.08 -12.93 14.99
C THR A 3 24.83 -13.79 15.14
N GLY A 4 24.42 -14.47 14.06
CA GLY A 4 23.27 -15.36 14.02
C GLY A 4 21.93 -14.73 13.58
N LYS A 5 21.79 -13.40 13.54
CA LYS A 5 20.60 -12.75 12.98
C LYS A 5 20.63 -12.78 11.45
N THR A 6 19.51 -13.13 10.83
CA THR A 6 19.33 -13.01 9.39
C THR A 6 19.17 -11.54 8.98
N VAL A 7 19.43 -11.20 7.71
CA VAL A 7 19.16 -9.85 7.17
C VAL A 7 17.71 -9.47 7.38
N PHE A 8 16.78 -10.39 7.16
CA PHE A 8 15.36 -10.16 7.43
C PHE A 8 15.09 -9.74 8.88
N SER A 9 15.66 -10.47 9.86
CA SER A 9 15.50 -10.10 11.27
C SER A 9 16.08 -8.74 11.61
N GLN A 10 17.21 -8.37 10.99
CA GLN A 10 17.83 -7.06 11.17
C GLN A 10 16.93 -5.94 10.61
N LEU A 11 16.29 -6.17 9.46
CA LEU A 11 15.31 -5.23 8.92
C LEU A 11 14.11 -5.08 9.85
N MET A 12 13.62 -6.18 10.42
CA MET A 12 12.48 -6.15 11.35
C MET A 12 12.79 -5.48 12.69
N ASP A 13 14.07 -5.33 13.07
CA ASP A 13 14.49 -4.59 14.27
C ASP A 13 14.16 -3.07 14.16
N PHE A 14 14.01 -2.53 12.96
CA PHE A 14 13.63 -1.13 12.74
C PHE A 14 12.13 -0.85 12.91
N LEU A 15 11.31 -1.89 13.04
CA LEU A 15 9.88 -1.71 13.21
C LEU A 15 9.56 -1.09 14.59
N PRO A 16 8.65 -0.11 14.66
CA PRO A 16 8.19 0.47 15.92
C PRO A 16 7.26 -0.50 16.64
N MET A 17 7.83 -1.50 17.30
CA MET A 17 7.12 -2.63 17.92
C MET A 17 6.10 -2.23 18.98
N TYR A 18 6.31 -1.09 19.63
CA TYR A 18 5.34 -0.56 20.58
C TYR A 18 4.05 -0.12 19.85
N GLU A 19 4.19 0.59 18.74
CA GLU A 19 3.04 1.03 17.95
C GLU A 19 2.32 -0.15 17.28
N PHE A 20 3.08 -1.14 16.80
CA PHE A 20 2.48 -2.39 16.30
C PHE A 20 1.57 -3.05 17.35
N ARG A 21 2.04 -3.18 18.59
CA ARG A 21 1.25 -3.75 19.69
C ARG A 21 -0.02 -2.95 19.94
N LYS A 22 0.05 -1.63 19.97
CA LYS A 22 -1.14 -0.77 20.11
C LYS A 22 -2.18 -1.00 19.01
N CYS A 23 -1.73 -1.15 17.76
CA CYS A 23 -2.62 -1.48 16.64
C CYS A 23 -3.28 -2.85 16.86
N VAL A 24 -2.50 -3.85 17.24
CA VAL A 24 -3.02 -5.20 17.53
C VAL A 24 -4.04 -5.19 18.68
N ASP A 25 -3.74 -4.49 19.76
CA ASP A 25 -4.60 -4.42 20.96
C ASP A 25 -5.91 -3.67 20.66
N ARG A 26 -5.87 -2.60 19.85
CA ARG A 26 -7.06 -1.84 19.42
C ARG A 26 -8.12 -2.72 18.77
N TYR A 27 -7.71 -3.72 18.00
CA TYR A 27 -8.59 -4.62 17.28
C TYR A 27 -8.66 -6.02 17.89
N CYS A 28 -8.17 -6.18 19.11
CA CYS A 28 -8.13 -7.48 19.80
C CYS A 28 -7.50 -8.61 18.96
N GLY A 29 -6.49 -8.28 18.11
CA GLY A 29 -5.96 -9.17 17.07
C GLY A 29 -5.36 -10.48 17.60
N ASN A 30 -4.88 -10.51 18.85
CA ASN A 30 -4.39 -11.72 19.52
C ASN A 30 -5.43 -12.39 20.42
N TYR A 31 -6.70 -11.98 20.40
CA TYR A 31 -7.73 -12.63 21.18
C TYR A 31 -7.92 -14.08 20.74
N HIS A 32 -7.97 -15.00 21.70
CA HIS A 32 -8.00 -16.45 21.49
C HIS A 32 -6.85 -17.03 20.63
N THR A 33 -5.70 -16.36 20.58
CA THR A 33 -4.52 -16.87 19.87
C THR A 33 -3.59 -17.60 20.84
N SER A 34 -3.33 -18.90 20.63
CA SER A 34 -2.45 -19.70 21.49
C SER A 34 -1.00 -19.77 21.01
N SER A 35 -0.76 -19.91 19.70
CA SER A 35 0.56 -20.24 19.17
C SER A 35 1.02 -19.40 17.98
N PHE A 36 0.11 -18.72 17.27
CA PHE A 36 0.43 -17.94 16.08
C PHE A 36 -0.09 -16.51 16.23
N SER A 37 0.75 -15.62 16.74
CA SER A 37 0.40 -14.22 17.01
C SER A 37 0.21 -13.39 15.73
N CYS A 38 -0.35 -12.18 15.86
CA CYS A 38 -0.39 -11.21 14.78
C CYS A 38 1.02 -10.82 14.30
N MET A 39 2.00 -10.83 15.20
CA MET A 39 3.39 -10.60 14.84
C MET A 39 3.96 -11.74 14.00
N ASP A 40 3.68 -12.99 14.36
CA ASP A 40 4.11 -14.13 13.54
C ASP A 40 3.50 -14.07 12.14
N GLN A 41 2.22 -13.68 12.01
CA GLN A 41 1.58 -13.45 10.71
C GLN A 41 2.28 -12.32 9.94
N TYR A 42 2.52 -11.17 10.59
CA TYR A 42 3.20 -10.03 9.97
C TYR A 42 4.59 -10.42 9.45
N LEU A 43 5.38 -11.13 10.26
CA LEU A 43 6.71 -11.60 9.87
C LEU A 43 6.64 -12.60 8.70
N CYS A 44 5.68 -13.53 8.72
CA CYS A 44 5.52 -14.49 7.61
C CYS A 44 5.12 -13.80 6.31
N MET A 45 4.19 -12.85 6.35
CA MET A 45 3.75 -12.11 5.17
C MET A 45 4.83 -11.13 4.69
N GLY A 46 5.53 -10.43 5.60
CA GLY A 46 6.67 -9.57 5.27
C GLY A 46 7.83 -10.36 4.66
N PHE A 47 8.15 -11.52 5.21
CA PHE A 47 9.12 -12.44 4.62
C PHE A 47 8.71 -12.87 3.21
N ALA A 48 7.44 -13.18 3.01
CA ALA A 48 6.90 -13.56 1.71
C ALA A 48 7.08 -12.45 0.66
N GLN A 49 6.74 -11.22 1.00
CA GLN A 49 6.88 -10.06 0.12
C GLN A 49 8.36 -9.79 -0.23
N LEU A 50 9.24 -9.76 0.77
CA LEU A 50 10.67 -9.50 0.57
C LEU A 50 11.42 -10.63 -0.17
N THR A 51 10.83 -11.84 -0.22
CA THR A 51 11.40 -12.99 -0.91
C THR A 51 10.62 -13.45 -2.13
N TYR A 52 9.64 -12.61 -2.59
CA TYR A 52 8.84 -12.85 -3.79
C TYR A 52 8.11 -14.20 -3.78
N ARG A 53 7.42 -14.54 -2.66
CA ARG A 53 6.60 -15.74 -2.56
C ARG A 53 5.22 -15.48 -3.15
N GLU A 54 4.75 -16.38 -4.01
CA GLU A 54 3.52 -16.18 -4.78
C GLU A 54 2.27 -16.81 -4.12
N SER A 55 2.46 -17.73 -3.17
CA SER A 55 1.35 -18.44 -2.55
C SER A 55 1.63 -18.84 -1.10
N LEU A 56 0.57 -19.07 -0.31
CA LEU A 56 0.70 -19.59 1.06
C LEU A 56 1.39 -20.96 1.11
N ARG A 57 1.30 -21.76 0.05
CA ARG A 57 2.03 -23.04 -0.07
C ARG A 57 3.53 -22.82 -0.23
N ASP A 58 3.91 -21.84 -1.05
CA ASP A 58 5.30 -21.48 -1.26
C ASP A 58 5.90 -20.88 0.01
N ILE A 59 5.14 -20.03 0.73
CA ILE A 59 5.55 -19.51 2.04
C ILE A 59 5.81 -20.66 3.02
N GLU A 60 4.86 -21.60 3.18
CA GLU A 60 5.02 -22.75 4.06
C GLU A 60 6.25 -23.60 3.67
N ALA A 61 6.41 -23.90 2.40
CA ALA A 61 7.53 -24.70 1.89
C ALA A 61 8.87 -24.02 2.16
N CYS A 62 8.96 -22.71 1.90
CA CYS A 62 10.17 -21.93 2.14
C CYS A 62 10.51 -21.84 3.63
N LEU A 63 9.53 -21.55 4.49
CA LEU A 63 9.75 -21.50 5.94
C LEU A 63 10.11 -22.88 6.50
N ARG A 64 9.48 -23.95 6.01
CA ARG A 64 9.77 -25.33 6.41
C ARG A 64 11.19 -25.76 6.02
N SER A 65 11.68 -25.39 4.84
CA SER A 65 13.06 -25.68 4.42
C SER A 65 14.12 -24.98 5.28
N ARG A 66 13.70 -23.93 6.01
CA ARG A 66 14.57 -23.14 6.92
C ARG A 66 14.21 -23.31 8.39
N LYS A 67 13.62 -24.44 8.75
CA LYS A 67 13.08 -24.74 10.11
C LYS A 67 14.05 -24.36 11.24
N GLU A 68 15.34 -24.66 11.07
CA GLU A 68 16.40 -24.36 12.05
C GLU A 68 16.68 -22.86 12.20
N LYS A 69 16.28 -22.05 11.22
CA LYS A 69 16.51 -20.59 11.19
C LYS A 69 15.26 -19.78 11.54
N LEU A 70 14.11 -20.41 11.78
CA LEU A 70 12.86 -19.68 12.07
C LEU A 70 13.00 -18.77 13.30
N TYR A 71 13.66 -19.29 14.35
CA TYR A 71 13.95 -18.50 15.55
C TYR A 71 14.76 -17.24 15.22
N HIS A 72 15.74 -17.35 14.33
CA HIS A 72 16.55 -16.22 13.87
C HIS A 72 15.81 -15.26 12.92
N LEU A 73 14.64 -15.67 12.42
CA LEU A 73 13.70 -14.82 11.66
C LEU A 73 12.69 -14.12 12.59
N GLY A 74 12.68 -14.45 13.89
CA GLY A 74 11.70 -13.96 14.86
C GLY A 74 10.39 -14.75 14.86
N ILE A 75 10.30 -15.85 14.09
CA ILE A 75 9.10 -16.70 13.98
C ILE A 75 9.20 -17.83 15.00
N ARG A 76 8.25 -17.88 15.96
CA ARG A 76 8.34 -18.72 17.15
C ARG A 76 8.03 -20.20 16.95
N GLY A 77 7.61 -20.63 15.79
CA GLY A 77 7.25 -22.02 15.59
C GLY A 77 7.00 -22.40 14.14
N ARG A 78 6.54 -23.64 13.97
CA ARG A 78 6.17 -24.15 12.65
C ARG A 78 4.94 -23.40 12.14
N VAL A 79 5.06 -22.85 10.93
CA VAL A 79 3.97 -22.16 10.24
C VAL A 79 3.39 -23.12 9.20
N SER A 80 2.09 -23.37 9.26
CA SER A 80 1.36 -24.13 8.25
C SER A 80 0.55 -23.20 7.35
N ARG A 81 0.31 -23.64 6.12
CA ARG A 81 -0.57 -22.95 5.18
C ARG A 81 -1.96 -22.69 5.76
N SER A 82 -2.54 -23.68 6.46
CA SER A 82 -3.86 -23.55 7.08
C SER A 82 -3.88 -22.49 8.17
N THR A 83 -2.85 -22.42 9.00
CA THR A 83 -2.72 -21.39 10.05
C THR A 83 -2.60 -19.99 9.43
N LEU A 84 -1.81 -19.83 8.36
CA LEU A 84 -1.72 -18.56 7.64
C LEU A 84 -3.04 -18.17 6.99
N ALA A 85 -3.71 -19.11 6.32
CA ALA A 85 -5.01 -18.88 5.69
C ALA A 85 -6.06 -18.44 6.71
N GLU A 86 -6.18 -19.17 7.81
CA GLU A 86 -7.12 -18.84 8.88
C GLU A 86 -6.83 -17.48 9.53
N ALA A 87 -5.56 -17.15 9.74
CA ALA A 87 -5.16 -15.85 10.26
C ALA A 87 -5.51 -14.71 9.29
N ASN A 88 -5.28 -14.90 7.99
CA ASN A 88 -5.63 -13.90 6.97
C ASN A 88 -7.14 -13.73 6.80
N GLU A 89 -7.94 -14.77 7.03
CA GLU A 89 -9.40 -14.73 6.93
C GLU A 89 -10.06 -14.08 8.15
N LYS A 90 -9.61 -14.46 9.36
CA LYS A 90 -10.32 -14.11 10.61
C LYS A 90 -9.83 -12.82 11.28
N ARG A 91 -8.58 -12.44 11.07
CA ARG A 91 -8.02 -11.28 11.75
C ARG A 91 -8.45 -9.99 11.11
N ASP A 92 -8.66 -8.99 11.94
CA ASP A 92 -9.02 -7.66 11.47
C ASP A 92 -7.83 -7.02 10.73
N TRP A 93 -7.99 -6.80 9.44
CA TRP A 93 -6.96 -6.21 8.60
C TRP A 93 -6.62 -4.76 8.98
N ARG A 94 -7.53 -4.05 9.65
CA ARG A 94 -7.35 -2.64 10.05
C ARG A 94 -6.15 -2.46 10.97
N MET A 95 -5.78 -3.45 11.77
CA MET A 95 -4.56 -3.37 12.58
C MET A 95 -3.29 -3.20 11.74
N TYR A 96 -3.24 -3.84 10.56
CA TYR A 96 -2.12 -3.70 9.63
C TYR A 96 -2.21 -2.41 8.84
N ALA A 97 -3.40 -1.95 8.49
CA ALA A 97 -3.62 -0.67 7.84
C ALA A 97 -3.18 0.51 8.73
N ASP A 98 -3.60 0.50 10.01
CA ASP A 98 -3.18 1.51 10.99
C ASP A 98 -1.65 1.50 11.18
N PHE A 99 -1.07 0.31 11.28
CA PHE A 99 0.39 0.18 11.41
C PHE A 99 1.13 0.67 10.16
N CYS A 100 0.58 0.41 8.98
CA CYS A 100 1.11 0.92 7.71
C CYS A 100 1.13 2.46 7.70
N GLN A 101 0.09 3.13 8.19
CA GLN A 101 0.06 4.60 8.28
C GLN A 101 1.15 5.14 9.21
N ILE A 102 1.45 4.46 10.30
CA ILE A 102 2.55 4.82 11.19
C ILE A 102 3.90 4.70 10.47
N LEU A 103 4.12 3.61 9.74
CA LEU A 103 5.34 3.40 8.97
C LEU A 103 5.50 4.45 7.85
N ILE A 104 4.42 4.77 7.15
CA ILE A 104 4.38 5.83 6.12
C ILE A 104 4.79 7.17 6.74
N SER A 105 4.21 7.54 7.87
CA SER A 105 4.54 8.80 8.56
C SER A 105 6.02 8.88 8.93
N GLN A 106 6.59 7.79 9.46
CA GLN A 106 8.02 7.72 9.78
C GLN A 106 8.89 7.80 8.52
N ALA A 107 8.52 7.05 7.47
CA ALA A 107 9.26 7.05 6.22
C ALA A 107 9.26 8.44 5.56
N ARG A 108 8.11 9.10 5.48
CA ARG A 108 8.01 10.47 4.91
C ARG A 108 8.95 11.46 5.62
N SER A 109 9.07 11.37 6.95
CA SER A 109 9.98 12.25 7.69
C SER A 109 11.46 11.99 7.39
N LEU A 110 11.84 10.73 7.09
CA LEU A 110 13.21 10.38 6.75
C LEU A 110 13.61 10.84 5.35
N TYR A 111 12.64 10.95 4.43
CA TYR A 111 12.88 11.32 3.03
C TYR A 111 12.47 12.76 2.71
N ALA A 112 12.15 13.58 3.71
CA ALA A 112 11.66 14.94 3.52
C ALA A 112 12.61 15.83 2.70
N ASP A 113 13.91 15.65 2.88
CA ASP A 113 14.96 16.43 2.22
C ASP A 113 15.61 15.70 1.03
N GLU A 114 15.06 14.54 0.61
CA GLU A 114 15.66 13.79 -0.50
C GLU A 114 15.32 14.43 -1.84
N ASP A 115 16.34 14.53 -2.70
CA ASP A 115 16.18 15.03 -4.06
C ASP A 115 15.62 13.92 -4.96
N PHE A 116 14.55 14.21 -5.70
CA PHE A 116 13.98 13.28 -6.66
C PHE A 116 14.35 13.60 -8.13
N GLY A 117 15.37 14.44 -8.33
CA GLY A 117 15.97 14.69 -9.64
C GLY A 117 15.20 15.68 -10.54
N VAL A 118 14.27 16.44 -9.97
CA VAL A 118 13.53 17.50 -10.65
C VAL A 118 13.66 18.78 -9.83
N GLU A 119 13.89 19.93 -10.47
CA GLU A 119 13.98 21.23 -9.82
C GLU A 119 12.61 21.74 -9.34
N LEU A 120 11.92 20.92 -8.54
CA LEU A 120 10.67 21.28 -7.88
C LEU A 120 10.86 21.21 -6.36
N LYS A 121 10.55 22.30 -5.68
CA LYS A 121 10.59 22.38 -4.20
C LYS A 121 9.33 21.82 -3.57
N GLU A 122 8.24 21.90 -4.30
CA GLU A 122 6.91 21.49 -3.88
C GLU A 122 6.78 19.97 -3.89
N THR A 123 5.93 19.44 -2.98
CA THR A 123 5.64 18.01 -2.93
C THR A 123 4.94 17.57 -4.22
N THR A 124 5.41 16.49 -4.79
CA THR A 124 4.87 15.94 -6.03
C THR A 124 4.38 14.52 -5.80
N TYR A 125 3.14 14.28 -6.13
CA TYR A 125 2.46 13.02 -5.98
C TYR A 125 2.14 12.36 -7.31
N ALA A 126 2.24 11.03 -7.38
CA ALA A 126 1.69 10.24 -8.47
C ALA A 126 0.48 9.44 -7.95
N LEU A 127 -0.67 9.59 -8.61
CA LEU A 127 -1.89 8.83 -8.31
C LEU A 127 -2.11 7.78 -9.39
N ASP A 128 -2.19 6.52 -8.98
CA ASP A 128 -2.50 5.41 -9.88
C ASP A 128 -3.32 4.33 -9.17
N SER A 129 -3.90 3.42 -9.95
CA SER A 129 -4.64 2.28 -9.43
C SER A 129 -4.09 0.97 -9.98
N THR A 130 -3.98 -0.02 -9.10
CA THR A 130 -3.62 -1.38 -9.47
C THR A 130 -4.82 -2.30 -9.27
N THR A 131 -5.19 -3.04 -10.30
CA THR A 131 -6.24 -4.06 -10.20
C THR A 131 -5.63 -5.36 -9.71
N ILE A 132 -6.18 -5.90 -8.63
CA ILE A 132 -5.77 -7.17 -8.02
C ILE A 132 -6.84 -8.19 -8.31
N ASP A 133 -6.53 -9.17 -9.17
CA ASP A 133 -7.44 -10.26 -9.50
C ASP A 133 -7.65 -11.20 -8.32
N LEU A 134 -8.89 -11.54 -8.04
CA LEU A 134 -9.31 -12.45 -6.98
C LEU A 134 -10.05 -13.66 -7.55
N CYS A 135 -10.05 -14.76 -6.80
CA CYS A 135 -10.83 -15.93 -7.15
C CYS A 135 -12.32 -15.70 -6.82
N LEU A 136 -13.19 -15.64 -7.84
CA LEU A 136 -14.61 -15.35 -7.67
C LEU A 136 -15.34 -16.33 -6.74
N SER A 137 -14.94 -17.61 -6.74
CA SER A 137 -15.55 -18.62 -5.85
C SER A 137 -15.23 -18.40 -4.37
N LEU A 138 -14.12 -17.73 -4.06
CA LEU A 138 -13.71 -17.39 -2.70
C LEU A 138 -14.12 -15.97 -2.30
N PHE A 139 -14.27 -15.08 -3.28
CA PHE A 139 -14.59 -13.67 -3.06
C PHE A 139 -15.80 -13.23 -3.91
N PRO A 140 -17.00 -13.80 -3.70
CA PRO A 140 -18.19 -13.51 -4.52
C PRO A 140 -18.65 -12.05 -4.40
N TRP A 141 -18.32 -11.39 -3.30
CA TRP A 141 -18.61 -9.97 -3.06
C TRP A 141 -17.77 -9.02 -3.92
N ALA A 142 -16.59 -9.45 -4.36
CA ALA A 142 -15.68 -8.65 -5.18
C ALA A 142 -15.91 -8.86 -6.69
N SER A 143 -17.17 -9.10 -7.12
CA SER A 143 -17.50 -9.34 -8.51
C SER A 143 -17.07 -8.18 -9.40
N PHE A 144 -16.22 -8.46 -10.41
CA PHE A 144 -15.69 -7.48 -11.35
C PHE A 144 -16.22 -7.67 -12.77
N ARG A 145 -16.31 -8.93 -13.22
CA ARG A 145 -16.87 -9.35 -14.51
C ARG A 145 -17.61 -10.68 -14.32
N LYS A 146 -18.38 -11.13 -15.33
CA LYS A 146 -19.17 -12.38 -15.24
C LYS A 146 -18.45 -13.58 -14.62
N HIS A 147 -17.13 -13.67 -14.77
CA HIS A 147 -16.33 -14.80 -14.29
C HIS A 147 -15.07 -14.38 -13.53
N LYS A 148 -14.97 -13.13 -13.08
CA LYS A 148 -13.80 -12.61 -12.38
C LYS A 148 -14.21 -11.79 -11.16
N ALA A 149 -13.46 -11.94 -10.09
CA ALA A 149 -13.47 -11.03 -8.96
C ALA A 149 -12.18 -10.20 -8.98
N ALA A 150 -12.26 -8.96 -8.59
CA ALA A 150 -11.10 -8.09 -8.43
C ALA A 150 -11.39 -6.98 -7.42
N VAL A 151 -10.34 -6.51 -6.79
CA VAL A 151 -10.32 -5.24 -6.06
C VAL A 151 -9.34 -4.29 -6.73
N LYS A 152 -9.53 -2.99 -6.53
CA LYS A 152 -8.58 -1.98 -6.94
C LYS A 152 -7.89 -1.41 -5.72
N MET A 153 -6.59 -1.27 -5.80
CA MET A 153 -5.78 -0.55 -4.83
C MET A 153 -5.35 0.77 -5.46
N HIS A 154 -5.91 1.86 -4.98
CA HIS A 154 -5.53 3.21 -5.37
C HIS A 154 -4.41 3.67 -4.48
N THR A 155 -3.34 4.16 -5.06
CA THR A 155 -2.15 4.59 -4.33
C THR A 155 -1.78 6.00 -4.77
N LEU A 156 -1.66 6.91 -3.80
CA LEU A 156 -1.01 8.19 -3.96
C LEU A 156 0.42 8.04 -3.47
N LEU A 157 1.37 8.12 -4.37
CA LEU A 157 2.79 7.97 -4.10
C LEU A 157 3.43 9.35 -4.00
N ASP A 158 4.05 9.66 -2.86
CA ASP A 158 4.96 10.80 -2.75
C ASP A 158 6.24 10.45 -3.52
N LEU A 159 6.54 11.20 -4.58
CA LEU A 159 7.69 10.91 -5.44
C LEU A 159 9.03 11.20 -4.74
N ARG A 160 9.02 11.98 -3.68
CA ARG A 160 10.18 12.15 -2.81
C ARG A 160 10.29 10.91 -1.91
N GLY A 161 11.23 10.05 -2.21
CA GLY A 161 11.44 8.77 -1.54
C GLY A 161 10.52 7.64 -1.99
N ASN A 162 9.60 7.87 -2.94
CA ASN A 162 8.64 6.87 -3.46
C ASN A 162 7.80 6.21 -2.37
N ILE A 163 7.26 7.03 -1.46
CA ILE A 163 6.51 6.56 -0.29
C ILE A 163 5.01 6.71 -0.53
N PRO A 164 4.20 5.66 -0.35
CA PRO A 164 2.75 5.78 -0.40
C PRO A 164 2.27 6.73 0.70
N SER A 165 1.53 7.78 0.35
CA SER A 165 0.94 8.73 1.30
C SER A 165 -0.55 8.46 1.54
N PHE A 166 -1.22 7.83 0.56
CA PHE A 166 -2.61 7.43 0.64
C PHE A 166 -2.78 6.09 -0.07
N ILE A 167 -3.51 5.18 0.56
CA ILE A 167 -3.87 3.88 0.00
C ILE A 167 -5.35 3.64 0.28
N GLU A 168 -6.12 3.36 -0.77
CA GLU A 168 -7.54 3.01 -0.67
C GLU A 168 -7.82 1.76 -1.48
N ILE A 169 -8.58 0.83 -0.91
CA ILE A 169 -8.98 -0.41 -1.56
C ILE A 169 -10.47 -0.35 -1.85
N THR A 170 -10.81 -0.49 -3.12
CA THR A 170 -12.20 -0.42 -3.60
C THR A 170 -12.58 -1.67 -4.38
N GLU A 171 -13.87 -1.83 -4.63
CA GLU A 171 -14.34 -2.84 -5.58
C GLU A 171 -13.76 -2.60 -6.97
N GLY A 172 -13.44 -3.67 -7.70
CA GLY A 172 -12.87 -3.58 -9.04
C GLY A 172 -13.72 -2.82 -10.05
N THR A 173 -15.03 -2.74 -9.82
CA THR A 173 -16.00 -2.03 -10.68
C THR A 173 -15.99 -0.52 -10.51
N LEU A 174 -15.47 0.00 -9.40
CA LEU A 174 -15.41 1.44 -9.17
C LEU A 174 -14.51 2.12 -10.22
N HIS A 175 -14.97 3.21 -10.81
CA HIS A 175 -14.15 4.01 -11.71
C HIS A 175 -13.08 4.75 -10.94
N ASP A 176 -11.83 4.74 -11.45
CA ASP A 176 -10.66 5.32 -10.78
C ASP A 176 -10.85 6.80 -10.43
N VAL A 177 -11.56 7.54 -11.28
CA VAL A 177 -11.85 8.97 -11.07
C VAL A 177 -12.60 9.26 -9.77
N ASN A 178 -13.38 8.29 -9.26
CA ASN A 178 -14.17 8.49 -8.04
C ASN A 178 -13.28 8.59 -6.78
N ILE A 179 -12.02 8.16 -6.87
CA ILE A 179 -11.08 8.32 -5.75
C ILE A 179 -10.78 9.79 -5.46
N LEU A 180 -10.93 10.67 -6.46
CA LEU A 180 -10.75 12.10 -6.29
C LEU A 180 -11.79 12.74 -5.36
N ASP A 181 -12.93 12.06 -5.12
CA ASP A 181 -13.97 12.55 -4.20
C ASP A 181 -13.56 12.41 -2.71
N ILE A 182 -12.64 11.50 -2.41
CA ILE A 182 -12.15 11.25 -1.05
C ILE A 182 -10.72 11.74 -0.82
N LEU A 183 -10.01 12.04 -1.90
CA LEU A 183 -8.67 12.60 -1.83
C LEU A 183 -8.75 14.09 -1.52
N VAL A 184 -8.11 14.50 -0.42
CA VAL A 184 -7.98 15.91 -0.05
C VAL A 184 -6.64 16.43 -0.55
N PRO A 185 -6.60 17.26 -1.62
CA PRO A 185 -5.35 17.80 -2.14
C PRO A 185 -4.66 18.74 -1.14
N GLU A 186 -3.35 18.58 -1.00
CA GLU A 186 -2.51 19.46 -0.21
C GLU A 186 -2.20 20.75 -1.00
N PRO A 187 -2.43 21.96 -0.44
CA PRO A 187 -2.10 23.21 -1.12
C PRO A 187 -0.63 23.31 -1.51
N GLY A 188 -0.35 23.80 -2.71
CA GLY A 188 0.99 23.95 -3.25
C GLY A 188 1.58 22.67 -3.86
N SER A 189 0.94 21.49 -3.69
CA SER A 189 1.45 20.23 -4.21
C SER A 189 1.03 19.95 -5.65
N PHE A 190 1.85 19.17 -6.36
CA PHE A 190 1.57 18.68 -7.70
C PHE A 190 1.05 17.26 -7.69
N TYR A 191 0.02 16.98 -8.48
CA TYR A 191 -0.60 15.65 -8.61
C TYR A 191 -0.48 15.18 -10.05
N ILE A 192 0.32 14.14 -10.28
CA ILE A 192 0.48 13.49 -11.57
C ILE A 192 -0.47 12.30 -11.64
N MET A 193 -1.33 12.29 -12.64
CA MET A 193 -2.31 11.22 -12.81
C MET A 193 -2.57 10.93 -14.28
N ASP A 194 -3.04 9.72 -14.56
CA ASP A 194 -3.35 9.32 -15.91
C ASP A 194 -4.67 9.96 -16.42
N ARG A 195 -4.96 9.80 -17.72
CA ARG A 195 -6.18 10.32 -18.35
C ARG A 195 -7.48 9.67 -17.83
N GLY A 196 -7.39 8.58 -17.09
CA GLY A 196 -8.55 7.94 -16.43
C GLY A 196 -9.17 8.85 -15.39
N TYR A 197 -8.36 9.67 -14.76
CA TYR A 197 -8.77 10.64 -13.74
C TYR A 197 -9.25 11.98 -14.32
N LEU A 198 -9.33 12.13 -15.64
CA LEU A 198 -9.76 13.38 -16.26
C LEU A 198 -11.26 13.62 -16.08
N ASP A 199 -11.59 14.44 -15.11
CA ASP A 199 -12.91 14.97 -14.79
C ASP A 199 -12.76 16.42 -14.35
N PHE A 200 -13.35 17.36 -15.14
CA PHE A 200 -13.08 18.78 -14.94
C PHE A 200 -13.70 19.35 -13.66
N GLU A 201 -14.80 18.79 -13.17
CA GLU A 201 -15.42 19.23 -11.92
C GLU A 201 -14.52 18.87 -10.74
N ARG A 202 -14.04 17.64 -10.71
CA ARG A 202 -13.12 17.16 -9.68
C ARG A 202 -11.76 17.84 -9.74
N LEU A 203 -11.20 18.06 -10.93
CA LEU A 203 -9.94 18.78 -11.11
C LEU A 203 -10.05 20.27 -10.76
N TYR A 204 -11.25 20.86 -10.86
CA TYR A 204 -11.48 22.22 -10.40
C TYR A 204 -11.34 22.36 -8.88
N VAL A 205 -11.70 21.30 -8.11
CA VAL A 205 -11.48 21.26 -6.66
C VAL A 205 -10.00 21.39 -6.32
N PHE A 206 -9.12 20.74 -7.08
CA PHE A 206 -7.67 20.90 -6.91
C PHE A 206 -7.25 22.37 -7.06
N THR A 207 -7.75 23.04 -8.08
CA THR A 207 -7.47 24.46 -8.31
C THR A 207 -8.00 25.33 -7.15
N GLN A 208 -9.19 25.05 -6.63
CA GLN A 208 -9.75 25.78 -5.49
C GLN A 208 -8.94 25.57 -4.20
N LEU A 209 -8.33 24.41 -4.02
CA LEU A 209 -7.45 24.09 -2.90
C LEU A 209 -6.00 24.51 -3.13
N LEU A 210 -5.71 25.28 -4.19
CA LEU A 210 -4.37 25.75 -4.55
C LEU A 210 -3.39 24.61 -4.81
N ALA A 211 -3.87 23.47 -5.25
CA ALA A 211 -3.07 22.35 -5.71
C ALA A 211 -2.99 22.35 -7.26
N PHE A 212 -1.94 21.76 -7.77
CA PHE A 212 -1.69 21.66 -9.20
C PHE A 212 -1.87 20.21 -9.67
N PHE A 213 -2.28 20.03 -10.91
CA PHE A 213 -2.38 18.69 -11.50
C PHE A 213 -1.75 18.64 -12.89
N VAL A 214 -1.19 17.46 -13.20
CA VAL A 214 -0.63 17.14 -14.51
C VAL A 214 -1.30 15.86 -15.00
N THR A 215 -1.99 15.93 -16.13
CA THR A 215 -2.63 14.75 -16.73
C THR A 215 -2.60 14.83 -18.24
N ARG A 216 -2.72 13.68 -18.91
CA ARG A 216 -2.87 13.62 -20.36
C ARG A 216 -4.32 13.84 -20.77
N THR A 217 -4.53 14.63 -21.81
CA THR A 217 -5.86 14.84 -22.38
C THR A 217 -6.39 13.59 -23.10
N LYS A 218 -7.71 13.40 -23.10
CA LYS A 218 -8.37 12.44 -23.97
C LYS A 218 -8.47 12.97 -25.38
N LYS A 219 -8.49 12.10 -26.40
CA LYS A 219 -8.58 12.50 -27.84
C LYS A 219 -9.77 13.41 -28.15
N ASN A 220 -10.86 13.27 -27.41
CA ASN A 220 -12.10 14.04 -27.57
C ASN A 220 -12.18 15.27 -26.65
N THR A 221 -11.11 15.60 -25.92
CA THR A 221 -11.08 16.76 -25.02
C THR A 221 -11.09 18.04 -25.86
N LYS A 222 -12.12 18.86 -25.66
CA LYS A 222 -12.20 20.18 -26.29
C LYS A 222 -11.45 21.20 -25.44
N VAL A 223 -10.36 21.72 -25.97
CA VAL A 223 -9.55 22.76 -25.33
C VAL A 223 -9.51 24.02 -26.19
N ARG A 224 -9.50 25.18 -25.55
CA ARG A 224 -9.29 26.47 -26.20
C ARG A 224 -8.01 27.08 -25.66
N ARG A 225 -7.07 27.43 -26.56
CA ARG A 225 -5.87 28.16 -26.13
C ARG A 225 -6.28 29.57 -25.68
N VAL A 226 -5.93 29.92 -24.46
CA VAL A 226 -6.20 31.25 -23.90
C VAL A 226 -5.00 32.16 -24.13
N TYR A 227 -3.78 31.65 -23.92
CA TYR A 227 -2.52 32.36 -24.18
C TYR A 227 -1.40 31.33 -24.41
N SER A 228 -0.25 31.81 -24.89
CA SER A 228 0.98 31.00 -24.97
C SER A 228 2.15 31.84 -24.50
N HIS A 229 3.07 31.24 -23.79
CA HIS A 229 4.36 31.83 -23.48
C HIS A 229 5.34 31.55 -24.62
N PRO A 230 6.31 32.44 -24.89
CA PRO A 230 7.45 32.09 -25.71
C PRO A 230 8.17 30.90 -25.12
N VAL A 231 8.63 29.99 -25.95
CA VAL A 231 9.47 28.85 -25.52
C VAL A 231 10.88 29.28 -25.88
N ASP A 232 11.74 29.46 -24.90
CA ASP A 232 13.17 29.72 -25.09
C ASP A 232 13.89 28.48 -25.60
#